data_52fa075818f6ebc0ee502e58b9cdaa41
#
_entry.id   52fa075818f6ebc0ee502e58b9cdaa41
#
_cell.length_a   1.000
_cell.length_b   1.000
_cell.length_c   1.000
_cell.angle_alpha   90.00
_cell.angle_beta   90.00
_cell.angle_gamma   90.00
#
_symmetry.space_group_name_H-M   'P 1'
#
loop_
_entity.id
_entity.type
_entity.pdbx_description
1 polymer ?
#
loop_
_entity_poly.entity_id
_entity_poly.type
_entity_poly.pdbx_seq_one_letter_code
_entity_poly.pdbx_strand_id
1 'polypeptide(L)'
;MHIREIFPDVITEDLDYEYKQILNPDNPVKWAKTIVGYANGKGGVMFVGVSNEGEAFGISLEEIDKTKKLIAKINDRHIFPHARVQYMMRSVDENAEHFVLAVNVIPADSILRYREGDFNETVYIKGDGNTPPASPEEIIALHKRKYGVDNETTETVYDEKRWTEYINLCREYREDSSIPSLKELQNEEIVTKDGFAKSGFIMRSEEHTSELQSRE
;
A
#
# COMPACT_ATOMS: atom_id res chain seq x y z
N MET A 1 19.49 21.04 17.95
CA MET A 1 20.13 20.64 16.65
C MET A 1 19.05 20.31 15.65
N HIS A 2 19.11 20.87 14.45
CA HIS A 2 18.08 20.57 13.44
C HIS A 2 18.30 19.20 12.80
N ILE A 3 17.22 18.49 12.49
CA ILE A 3 17.26 17.12 11.93
C ILE A 3 18.10 17.00 10.64
N ARG A 4 18.14 18.05 9.82
CA ARG A 4 18.96 18.09 8.60
C ARG A 4 20.46 18.05 8.86
N GLU A 5 20.91 18.48 10.03
CA GLU A 5 22.31 18.40 10.45
C GLU A 5 22.68 16.96 10.86
N ILE A 6 21.69 16.20 11.39
CA ILE A 6 21.87 14.83 11.85
C ILE A 6 21.77 13.85 10.66
N PHE A 7 20.85 14.11 9.71
CA PHE A 7 20.58 13.26 8.55
C PHE A 7 20.73 14.02 7.21
N PRO A 8 21.87 14.63 6.91
CA PRO A 8 22.06 15.41 5.70
C PRO A 8 22.02 14.59 4.41
N ASP A 9 22.34 13.30 4.51
CA ASP A 9 22.35 12.32 3.43
C ASP A 9 21.00 11.61 3.21
N VAL A 10 20.05 11.80 4.11
CA VAL A 10 18.72 11.16 4.05
C VAL A 10 17.64 12.16 3.63
N ILE A 11 17.71 13.40 4.13
CA ILE A 11 16.71 14.43 3.83
C ILE A 11 17.08 15.16 2.54
N THR A 12 16.43 14.78 1.44
CA THR A 12 16.54 15.41 0.12
C THR A 12 15.27 16.18 -0.23
N GLU A 13 15.28 17.00 -1.28
CA GLU A 13 14.12 17.77 -1.74
C GLU A 13 12.96 16.87 -2.20
N ASP A 14 13.28 15.69 -2.73
CA ASP A 14 12.29 14.74 -3.26
C ASP A 14 11.78 13.73 -2.22
N LEU A 15 12.31 13.78 -0.98
CA LEU A 15 11.95 12.83 0.06
C LEU A 15 10.71 13.28 0.82
N ASP A 16 9.70 12.43 0.84
CA ASP A 16 8.58 12.56 1.77
C ASP A 16 9.02 12.21 3.19
N TYR A 17 8.93 13.16 4.12
CA TYR A 17 9.26 12.91 5.52
C TYR A 17 8.23 13.48 6.48
N GLU A 18 8.21 12.95 7.69
CA GLU A 18 7.33 13.39 8.77
C GLU A 18 8.05 13.33 10.11
N TYR A 19 7.81 14.33 10.96
CA TYR A 19 8.39 14.40 12.30
C TYR A 19 7.40 13.93 13.35
N LYS A 20 7.88 13.17 14.31
CA LYS A 20 7.14 12.71 15.49
C LYS A 20 8.01 12.86 16.73
N GLN A 21 7.44 13.41 17.78
CA GLN A 21 8.12 13.43 19.08
C GLN A 21 8.19 12.01 19.63
N ILE A 22 7.05 11.36 19.72
CA ILE A 22 6.88 9.95 20.12
C ILE A 22 5.75 9.31 19.29
N LEU A 23 5.69 7.99 19.26
CA LEU A 23 4.55 7.26 18.71
C LEU A 23 3.58 6.91 19.83
N ASN A 24 2.37 7.46 19.77
CA ASN A 24 1.34 7.19 20.79
C ASN A 24 0.75 5.78 20.57
N PRO A 25 0.89 4.84 21.56
CA PRO A 25 0.33 3.51 21.46
C PRO A 25 -1.20 3.46 21.56
N ASP A 26 -1.83 4.45 22.21
CA ASP A 26 -3.27 4.50 22.42
C ASP A 26 -4.02 5.03 21.20
N ASN A 27 -3.31 5.69 20.27
CA ASN A 27 -3.89 6.16 19.03
C ASN A 27 -2.95 5.86 17.84
N PRO A 28 -2.78 4.58 17.49
CA PRO A 28 -1.83 4.17 16.47
C PRO A 28 -2.19 4.67 15.08
N VAL A 29 -3.46 4.87 14.77
CA VAL A 29 -3.90 5.35 13.45
C VAL A 29 -3.26 6.69 13.08
N LYS A 30 -2.99 7.58 14.05
CA LYS A 30 -2.39 8.90 13.80
C LYS A 30 -1.02 8.86 13.12
N TRP A 31 -0.25 7.81 13.35
CA TRP A 31 1.08 7.66 12.76
C TRP A 31 1.16 6.47 11.79
N ALA A 32 0.39 5.40 12.02
CA ALA A 32 0.39 4.23 11.14
C ALA A 32 -0.14 4.56 9.73
N LYS A 33 -1.10 5.48 9.60
CA LYS A 33 -1.57 5.98 8.30
C LYS A 33 -0.43 6.58 7.46
N THR A 34 0.56 7.21 8.10
CA THR A 34 1.75 7.72 7.41
C THR A 34 2.57 6.59 6.81
N ILE A 35 2.75 5.48 7.54
CA ILE A 35 3.42 4.28 7.03
C ILE A 35 2.67 3.73 5.81
N VAL A 36 1.34 3.60 5.89
CA VAL A 36 0.51 3.15 4.77
C VAL A 36 0.61 4.09 3.58
N GLY A 37 0.52 5.42 3.82
CA GLY A 37 0.62 6.44 2.78
C GLY A 37 1.97 6.42 2.06
N TYR A 38 3.07 6.28 2.79
CA TYR A 38 4.41 6.14 2.22
C TYR A 38 4.55 4.85 1.39
N ALA A 39 4.12 3.71 1.93
CA ALA A 39 4.16 2.44 1.22
C ALA A 39 3.30 2.44 -0.06
N ASN A 40 2.17 3.12 -0.04
CA ASN A 40 1.32 3.32 -1.22
C ASN A 40 1.89 4.34 -2.21
N GLY A 41 2.75 5.26 -1.74
CA GLY A 41 3.40 6.29 -2.53
C GLY A 41 4.79 5.91 -3.05
N LYS A 42 5.71 6.84 -2.93
CA LYS A 42 7.12 6.73 -3.33
C LYS A 42 8.02 6.22 -2.19
N GLY A 43 7.45 5.85 -1.05
CA GLY A 43 8.18 5.65 0.19
C GLY A 43 8.28 6.94 0.99
N GLY A 44 9.09 6.94 2.04
CA GLY A 44 9.34 8.11 2.87
C GLY A 44 9.95 7.77 4.21
N VAL A 45 10.28 8.78 4.99
CA VAL A 45 10.92 8.59 6.29
C VAL A 45 10.13 9.30 7.39
N MET A 46 9.82 8.56 8.44
CA MET A 46 9.27 9.12 9.67
C MET A 46 10.38 9.21 10.73
N PHE A 47 10.68 10.42 11.18
CA PHE A 47 11.68 10.66 12.22
C PHE A 47 10.98 10.73 13.58
N VAL A 48 11.45 9.92 14.54
CA VAL A 48 10.96 9.91 15.94
C VAL A 48 12.04 10.47 16.86
N GLY A 49 11.64 11.31 17.81
CA GLY A 49 12.52 12.11 18.65
C GLY A 49 12.76 13.52 18.06
N VAL A 50 11.83 14.02 17.23
CA VAL A 50 11.94 15.30 16.52
C VAL A 50 10.66 16.12 16.72
N SER A 51 10.78 17.42 16.99
CA SER A 51 9.65 18.34 17.08
C SER A 51 9.03 18.62 15.69
N ASN A 52 7.86 19.23 15.67
CA ASN A 52 7.21 19.60 14.42
C ASN A 52 8.02 20.62 13.62
N GLU A 53 8.86 21.40 14.28
CA GLU A 53 9.75 22.42 13.69
C GLU A 53 11.07 21.81 13.17
N GLY A 54 11.26 20.49 13.34
CA GLY A 54 12.47 19.80 12.91
C GLY A 54 13.63 19.84 13.92
N GLU A 55 13.39 20.27 15.15
CA GLU A 55 14.36 20.23 16.22
C GLU A 55 14.46 18.82 16.81
N ALA A 56 15.64 18.24 16.72
CA ALA A 56 15.94 16.91 17.23
C ALA A 56 16.33 16.99 18.71
N PHE A 57 15.56 16.36 19.58
CA PHE A 57 15.87 16.16 20.99
C PHE A 57 16.24 14.70 21.30
N GLY A 58 15.89 13.78 20.40
CA GLY A 58 16.18 12.37 20.55
C GLY A 58 15.33 11.66 21.59
N ILE A 59 15.44 10.36 21.60
CA ILE A 59 14.85 9.43 22.59
C ILE A 59 15.90 8.42 23.04
N SER A 60 15.72 7.83 24.20
CA SER A 60 16.63 6.83 24.75
C SER A 60 16.61 5.51 23.95
N LEU A 61 17.64 4.68 24.10
CA LEU A 61 17.68 3.35 23.47
C LEU A 61 16.51 2.46 23.90
N GLU A 62 16.05 2.60 25.14
CA GLU A 62 14.89 1.86 25.64
C GLU A 62 13.61 2.28 24.91
N GLU A 63 13.41 3.59 24.70
CA GLU A 63 12.28 4.13 23.95
C GLU A 63 12.34 3.74 22.47
N ILE A 64 13.53 3.69 21.85
CA ILE A 64 13.72 3.18 20.50
C ILE A 64 13.25 1.73 20.39
N ASP A 65 13.66 0.87 21.33
CA ASP A 65 13.26 -0.54 21.32
C ASP A 65 11.73 -0.69 21.50
N LYS A 66 11.13 0.07 22.41
CA LYS A 66 9.66 0.13 22.56
C LYS A 66 8.97 0.60 21.28
N THR A 67 9.51 1.63 20.62
CA THR A 67 8.97 2.19 19.37
C THR A 67 9.03 1.16 18.24
N LYS A 68 10.16 0.46 18.04
CA LYS A 68 10.29 -0.59 17.03
C LYS A 68 9.30 -1.74 17.28
N LYS A 69 9.15 -2.20 18.54
CA LYS A 69 8.18 -3.22 18.91
C LYS A 69 6.74 -2.77 18.67
N LEU A 70 6.43 -1.51 18.96
CA LEU A 70 5.12 -0.93 18.68
C LEU A 70 4.83 -0.88 17.19
N ILE A 71 5.77 -0.42 16.36
CA ILE A 71 5.61 -0.41 14.89
C ILE A 71 5.40 -1.84 14.38
N ALA A 72 6.20 -2.80 14.80
CA ALA A 72 6.06 -4.19 14.39
C ALA A 72 4.67 -4.76 14.75
N LYS A 73 4.20 -4.52 15.98
CA LYS A 73 2.88 -4.96 16.45
C LYS A 73 1.74 -4.36 15.63
N ILE A 74 1.80 -3.06 15.32
CA ILE A 74 0.76 -2.38 14.55
C ILE A 74 0.81 -2.79 13.07
N ASN A 75 2.01 -2.94 12.51
CA ASN A 75 2.19 -3.46 11.17
C ASN A 75 1.58 -4.86 11.00
N ASP A 76 1.83 -5.75 11.95
CA ASP A 76 1.29 -7.12 11.94
C ASP A 76 -0.24 -7.16 12.08
N ARG A 77 -0.82 -6.32 12.93
CA ARG A 77 -2.25 -6.40 13.28
C ARG A 77 -3.16 -5.52 12.44
N HIS A 78 -2.64 -4.42 11.91
CA HIS A 78 -3.47 -3.37 11.32
C HIS A 78 -3.07 -2.96 9.91
N ILE A 79 -1.92 -3.39 9.36
CA ILE A 79 -1.49 -3.00 8.01
C ILE A 79 -1.44 -4.23 7.12
N PHE A 80 -2.24 -4.23 6.04
CA PHE A 80 -2.38 -5.36 5.13
C PHE A 80 -2.27 -4.93 3.66
N PRO A 81 -1.42 -5.57 2.85
CA PRO A 81 -0.29 -6.40 3.27
C PRO A 81 0.68 -5.64 4.18
N HIS A 82 1.60 -6.34 4.85
CA HIS A 82 2.52 -5.71 5.79
C HIS A 82 3.47 -4.72 5.09
N ALA A 83 3.68 -3.56 5.70
CA ALA A 83 4.64 -2.59 5.22
C ALA A 83 6.08 -3.08 5.46
N ARG A 84 6.98 -2.84 4.50
CA ARG A 84 8.42 -3.04 4.68
C ARG A 84 9.04 -1.78 5.25
N VAL A 85 9.63 -1.90 6.45
CA VAL A 85 10.28 -0.78 7.12
C VAL A 85 11.73 -1.11 7.45
N GLN A 86 12.60 -0.11 7.35
CA GLN A 86 14.00 -0.16 7.76
C GLN A 86 14.25 0.91 8.81
N TYR A 87 15.15 0.64 9.73
CA TYR A 87 15.47 1.53 10.82
C TYR A 87 16.90 2.02 10.73
N MET A 88 17.08 3.33 10.93
CA MET A 88 18.38 3.96 11.14
C MET A 88 18.29 4.82 12.39
N MET A 89 19.35 4.92 13.17
CA MET A 89 19.41 5.82 14.32
C MET A 89 20.72 6.58 14.32
N ARG A 90 20.64 7.84 14.76
CA ARG A 90 21.82 8.71 14.95
C ARG A 90 21.69 9.46 16.25
N SER A 91 22.81 9.59 16.97
CA SER A 91 22.87 10.34 18.22
C SER A 91 22.64 11.84 17.99
N VAL A 92 22.00 12.49 18.95
CA VAL A 92 21.81 13.94 18.99
C VAL A 92 22.78 14.63 19.93
N ASP A 93 23.49 13.85 20.76
CA ASP A 93 24.45 14.34 21.76
C ASP A 93 25.79 13.61 21.66
N GLU A 94 26.84 14.23 22.22
CA GLU A 94 28.20 13.68 22.23
C GLU A 94 28.32 12.43 23.11
N ASN A 95 27.46 12.28 24.11
CA ASN A 95 27.48 11.15 25.04
C ASN A 95 26.74 9.92 24.50
N ALA A 96 26.07 10.06 23.36
CA ALA A 96 25.27 9.02 22.72
C ALA A 96 24.20 8.41 23.67
N GLU A 97 23.51 9.25 24.44
CA GLU A 97 22.40 8.86 25.32
C GLU A 97 21.04 8.99 24.66
N HIS A 98 20.89 9.97 23.72
CA HIS A 98 19.67 10.22 22.98
C HIS A 98 19.89 10.11 21.47
N PHE A 99 18.90 9.55 20.80
CA PHE A 99 18.98 9.24 19.37
C PHE A 99 17.69 9.65 18.66
N VAL A 100 17.80 10.10 17.43
CA VAL A 100 16.67 10.13 16.52
C VAL A 100 16.57 8.78 15.83
N LEU A 101 15.37 8.23 15.83
CA LEU A 101 15.04 7.03 15.04
C LEU A 101 14.41 7.43 13.72
N ALA A 102 15.09 7.13 12.61
CA ALA A 102 14.53 7.21 11.27
C ALA A 102 13.87 5.87 10.90
N VAL A 103 12.59 5.92 10.60
CA VAL A 103 11.76 4.80 10.13
C VAL A 103 11.57 4.98 8.64
N ASN A 104 12.41 4.33 7.84
CA ASN A 104 12.32 4.37 6.38
C ASN A 104 11.29 3.35 5.89
N VAL A 105 10.25 3.82 5.22
CA VAL A 105 9.18 3.00 4.65
C VAL A 105 9.45 2.79 3.17
N ILE A 106 9.59 1.53 2.80
CA ILE A 106 9.85 1.12 1.42
C ILE A 106 8.53 1.13 0.63
N PRO A 107 8.51 1.67 -0.61
CA PRO A 107 7.35 1.55 -1.49
C PRO A 107 6.94 0.08 -1.65
N ALA A 108 5.66 -0.20 -1.56
CA ALA A 108 5.13 -1.55 -1.74
C ALA A 108 4.69 -1.77 -3.18
N ASP A 109 4.77 -3.00 -3.65
CA ASP A 109 4.29 -3.39 -4.98
C ASP A 109 2.75 -3.54 -5.01
N SER A 110 2.14 -3.78 -3.84
CA SER A 110 0.69 -3.89 -3.66
C SER A 110 0.11 -2.69 -2.92
N ILE A 111 -1.22 -2.56 -2.91
CA ILE A 111 -1.94 -1.51 -2.17
C ILE A 111 -2.09 -1.93 -0.73
N LEU A 112 -1.48 -1.17 0.19
CA LEU A 112 -1.61 -1.37 1.62
C LEU A 112 -2.87 -0.67 2.15
N ARG A 113 -3.50 -1.31 3.13
CA ARG A 113 -4.67 -0.82 3.87
C ARG A 113 -4.39 -0.84 5.35
N TYR A 114 -4.93 0.14 6.07
CA TYR A 114 -5.01 0.11 7.52
C TYR A 114 -6.35 -0.46 7.93
N ARG A 115 -6.35 -1.51 8.75
CA ARG A 115 -7.54 -2.17 9.27
C ARG A 115 -7.82 -1.73 10.69
N GLU A 116 -9.00 -1.18 10.93
CA GLU A 116 -9.51 -0.83 12.23
C GLU A 116 -10.72 -1.73 12.57
N GLY A 117 -10.51 -2.69 13.47
CA GLY A 117 -11.49 -3.76 13.72
C GLY A 117 -11.59 -4.76 12.56
N ASP A 118 -12.70 -5.52 12.51
CA ASP A 118 -12.82 -6.65 11.59
C ASP A 118 -13.27 -6.25 10.18
N PHE A 119 -13.91 -5.09 10.01
CA PHE A 119 -14.58 -4.72 8.75
C PHE A 119 -14.21 -3.37 8.17
N ASN A 120 -13.39 -2.58 8.84
CA ASN A 120 -13.05 -1.23 8.39
C ASN A 120 -11.60 -1.18 7.86
N GLU A 121 -11.44 -1.22 6.54
CA GLU A 121 -10.16 -1.09 5.86
C GLU A 121 -10.07 0.24 5.13
N THR A 122 -9.04 1.01 5.41
CA THR A 122 -8.82 2.32 4.80
C THR A 122 -7.49 2.35 4.05
N VAL A 123 -7.54 2.76 2.78
CA VAL A 123 -6.35 3.11 1.99
C VAL A 123 -5.97 4.55 2.32
N TYR A 124 -4.71 4.78 2.64
CA TYR A 124 -4.17 6.12 2.86
C TYR A 124 -3.16 6.47 1.77
N ILE A 125 -3.15 7.72 1.36
CA ILE A 125 -2.17 8.28 0.41
C ILE A 125 -1.50 9.49 1.06
N LYS A 126 -0.19 9.64 0.88
CA LYS A 126 0.53 10.81 1.33
C LYS A 126 0.21 11.99 0.42
N GLY A 127 -0.32 13.06 1.00
CA GLY A 127 -0.49 14.37 0.38
C GLY A 127 0.45 15.41 0.98
N ASP A 128 0.38 16.63 0.49
CA ASP A 128 1.17 17.75 1.01
C ASP A 128 0.80 18.03 2.47
N GLY A 129 1.72 17.70 3.39
CA GLY A 129 1.59 17.94 4.82
C GLY A 129 0.63 17.03 5.59
N ASN A 130 -0.13 16.15 4.94
CA ASN A 130 -1.07 15.24 5.60
C ASN A 130 -1.11 13.86 4.93
N THR A 131 -1.87 12.93 5.54
CA THR A 131 -2.10 11.59 4.99
C THR A 131 -3.60 11.27 5.13
N PRO A 132 -4.44 11.75 4.19
CA PRO A 132 -5.87 11.50 4.20
C PRO A 132 -6.21 10.08 3.74
N PRO A 133 -7.44 9.60 4.03
CA PRO A 133 -8.02 8.48 3.30
C PRO A 133 -8.06 8.79 1.81
N ALA A 134 -7.72 7.80 0.99
CA ALA A 134 -7.76 7.93 -0.45
C ALA A 134 -9.21 8.02 -0.97
N SER A 135 -9.46 8.89 -1.93
CA SER A 135 -10.73 8.94 -2.66
C SER A 135 -10.87 7.71 -3.60
N PRO A 136 -12.08 7.40 -4.05
CA PRO A 136 -12.29 6.33 -5.04
C PRO A 136 -11.42 6.49 -6.29
N GLU A 137 -11.27 7.73 -6.80
CA GLU A 137 -10.47 8.05 -7.98
C GLU A 137 -8.98 7.83 -7.72
N GLU A 138 -8.49 8.20 -6.53
CA GLU A 138 -7.11 7.98 -6.12
C GLU A 138 -6.81 6.48 -5.95
N ILE A 139 -7.78 5.70 -5.46
CA ILE A 139 -7.66 4.23 -5.36
C ILE A 139 -7.55 3.62 -6.76
N ILE A 140 -8.37 4.05 -7.72
CA ILE A 140 -8.29 3.62 -9.12
C ILE A 140 -6.92 3.97 -9.72
N ALA A 141 -6.46 5.20 -9.54
CA ALA A 141 -5.14 5.64 -10.02
C ALA A 141 -3.99 4.83 -9.38
N LEU A 142 -4.13 4.50 -8.10
CA LEU A 142 -3.17 3.67 -7.38
C LEU A 142 -3.15 2.23 -7.92
N HIS A 143 -4.31 1.65 -8.23
CA HIS A 143 -4.43 0.34 -8.88
C HIS A 143 -3.73 0.33 -10.23
N LYS A 144 -4.01 1.31 -11.10
CA LYS A 144 -3.34 1.47 -12.39
C LYS A 144 -1.83 1.52 -12.25
N ARG A 145 -1.33 2.33 -11.32
CA ARG A 145 0.11 2.50 -11.11
C ARG A 145 0.80 1.23 -10.59
N LYS A 146 0.17 0.49 -9.67
CA LYS A 146 0.80 -0.66 -9.01
C LYS A 146 0.65 -1.97 -9.77
N TYR A 147 -0.46 -2.13 -10.46
CA TYR A 147 -0.77 -3.42 -11.11
C TYR A 147 -0.75 -3.34 -12.65
N GLY A 148 -0.49 -2.15 -13.21
CA GLY A 148 -0.45 -1.96 -14.66
C GLY A 148 -1.79 -2.23 -15.34
N VAL A 149 -2.86 -2.36 -14.57
CA VAL A 149 -4.20 -2.60 -15.11
C VAL A 149 -4.77 -1.26 -15.56
N ASP A 150 -4.37 -0.83 -16.72
CA ASP A 150 -5.21 0.08 -17.48
C ASP A 150 -6.44 -0.72 -17.93
N ASN A 151 -7.63 -0.15 -17.72
CA ASN A 151 -8.83 -0.62 -18.38
C ASN A 151 -8.77 -0.29 -19.89
N GLU A 152 -7.58 -0.37 -20.47
CA GLU A 152 -7.41 -0.15 -21.90
C GLU A 152 -8.04 -1.31 -22.66
N THR A 153 -8.75 -0.94 -23.70
CA THR A 153 -9.27 -1.88 -24.67
C THR A 153 -8.09 -2.62 -25.28
N THR A 154 -8.11 -3.94 -25.22
CA THR A 154 -7.10 -4.76 -25.89
C THR A 154 -7.52 -5.04 -27.34
N GLU A 155 -6.59 -5.52 -28.15
CA GLU A 155 -6.89 -6.02 -29.50
C GLU A 155 -7.55 -7.42 -29.47
N THR A 156 -7.73 -8.00 -28.27
CA THR A 156 -8.33 -9.32 -28.11
C THR A 156 -9.84 -9.24 -28.23
N VAL A 157 -10.37 -9.86 -29.27
CA VAL A 157 -11.82 -9.96 -29.50
C VAL A 157 -12.42 -10.91 -28.46
N TYR A 158 -13.59 -10.53 -27.92
CA TYR A 158 -14.36 -11.40 -27.04
C TYR A 158 -14.71 -12.72 -27.75
N ASP A 159 -14.38 -13.84 -27.12
CA ASP A 159 -14.70 -15.18 -27.59
C ASP A 159 -15.67 -15.85 -26.61
N GLU A 160 -16.94 -16.02 -27.06
CA GLU A 160 -18.01 -16.60 -26.25
C GLU A 160 -17.71 -18.04 -25.80
N LYS A 161 -16.99 -18.82 -26.62
CA LYS A 161 -16.65 -20.20 -26.30
C LYS A 161 -15.62 -20.23 -25.16
N ARG A 162 -14.54 -19.47 -25.27
CA ARG A 162 -13.52 -19.32 -24.23
C ARG A 162 -14.09 -18.81 -22.93
N TRP A 163 -15.01 -17.83 -23.01
CA TRP A 163 -15.70 -17.29 -21.86
C TRP A 163 -16.57 -18.37 -21.18
N THR A 164 -17.32 -19.12 -21.95
CA THR A 164 -18.17 -20.22 -21.44
C THR A 164 -17.35 -21.30 -20.78
N GLU A 165 -16.21 -21.67 -21.37
CA GLU A 165 -15.25 -22.62 -20.77
C GLU A 165 -14.73 -22.12 -19.42
N TYR A 166 -14.31 -20.86 -19.34
CA TYR A 166 -13.84 -20.23 -18.10
C TYR A 166 -14.93 -20.19 -17.00
N ILE A 167 -16.14 -19.81 -17.34
CA ILE A 167 -17.25 -19.78 -16.39
C ILE A 167 -17.60 -21.19 -15.90
N ASN A 168 -17.57 -22.19 -16.77
CA ASN A 168 -17.82 -23.57 -16.38
C ASN A 168 -16.76 -24.10 -15.41
N LEU A 169 -15.48 -23.73 -15.60
CA LEU A 169 -14.42 -24.02 -14.66
C LEU A 169 -14.64 -23.33 -13.31
N CYS A 170 -15.05 -22.05 -13.32
CA CYS A 170 -15.37 -21.33 -12.10
C CYS A 170 -16.56 -21.93 -11.34
N ARG A 171 -17.52 -22.55 -12.05
CA ARG A 171 -18.68 -23.23 -11.45
C ARG A 171 -18.34 -24.47 -10.64
N GLU A 172 -17.28 -25.20 -11.02
CA GLU A 172 -16.79 -26.35 -10.22
C GLU A 172 -16.33 -25.90 -8.83
N TYR A 173 -16.01 -24.61 -8.66
CA TYR A 173 -15.53 -24.00 -7.41
C TYR A 173 -16.53 -23.09 -6.71
N ARG A 174 -17.68 -22.73 -7.33
CA ARG A 174 -18.71 -21.86 -6.77
C ARG A 174 -20.11 -22.39 -7.13
N GLU A 175 -20.91 -22.71 -6.13
CA GLU A 175 -22.23 -23.31 -6.30
C GLU A 175 -23.30 -22.43 -6.99
N ASP A 176 -23.01 -21.15 -7.29
CA ASP A 176 -24.01 -20.23 -7.86
C ASP A 176 -23.38 -19.20 -8.80
N SER A 177 -23.29 -19.53 -10.09
CA SER A 177 -22.95 -18.54 -11.11
C SER A 177 -23.70 -18.78 -12.41
N SER A 178 -24.66 -17.90 -12.72
CA SER A 178 -25.20 -17.74 -14.08
C SER A 178 -24.07 -17.26 -15.01
N ILE A 179 -24.02 -17.76 -16.24
CA ILE A 179 -23.09 -17.25 -17.27
C ILE A 179 -23.59 -15.87 -17.69
N PRO A 180 -22.84 -14.77 -17.46
CA PRO A 180 -23.24 -13.47 -17.96
C PRO A 180 -23.27 -13.46 -19.49
N SER A 181 -24.30 -12.87 -20.05
CA SER A 181 -24.41 -12.65 -21.48
C SER A 181 -23.42 -11.59 -21.94
N LEU A 182 -23.08 -11.55 -23.24
CA LEU A 182 -22.26 -10.49 -23.81
C LEU A 182 -22.79 -9.08 -23.46
N LYS A 183 -24.12 -8.92 -23.43
CA LYS A 183 -24.76 -7.64 -23.10
C LYS A 183 -24.54 -7.23 -21.67
N GLU A 184 -24.54 -8.17 -20.73
CA GLU A 184 -24.21 -7.92 -19.33
C GLU A 184 -22.73 -7.56 -19.18
N LEU A 185 -21.81 -8.29 -19.85
CA LEU A 185 -20.39 -7.96 -19.87
C LEU A 185 -20.10 -6.57 -20.48
N GLN A 186 -20.89 -6.13 -21.47
CA GLN A 186 -20.79 -4.80 -22.02
C GLN A 186 -21.34 -3.72 -21.07
N ASN A 187 -22.42 -4.02 -20.34
CA ASN A 187 -22.97 -3.11 -19.33
C ASN A 187 -22.03 -2.94 -18.14
N GLU A 188 -21.32 -3.99 -17.75
CA GLU A 188 -20.30 -4.00 -16.70
C GLU A 188 -18.96 -3.44 -17.20
N GLU A 189 -18.90 -2.97 -18.44
CA GLU A 189 -17.68 -2.45 -19.06
C GLU A 189 -16.48 -3.43 -19.07
N ILE A 190 -16.73 -4.72 -19.04
CA ILE A 190 -15.73 -5.80 -19.13
C ILE A 190 -15.36 -6.03 -20.60
N VAL A 191 -16.35 -5.90 -21.49
CA VAL A 191 -16.19 -5.96 -22.93
C VAL A 191 -16.69 -4.65 -23.53
N THR A 192 -16.01 -4.13 -24.55
CA THR A 192 -16.42 -2.91 -25.24
C THR A 192 -17.64 -3.18 -26.11
N LYS A 193 -18.34 -2.10 -26.55
CA LYS A 193 -19.48 -2.22 -27.49
C LYS A 193 -19.08 -2.86 -28.82
N ASP A 194 -17.81 -2.70 -29.21
CA ASP A 194 -17.25 -3.27 -30.44
C ASP A 194 -16.75 -4.72 -30.26
N GLY A 195 -16.92 -5.29 -29.06
CA GLY A 195 -16.61 -6.69 -28.76
C GLY A 195 -15.17 -6.99 -28.36
N PHE A 196 -14.39 -5.97 -27.98
CA PHE A 196 -13.02 -6.17 -27.47
C PHE A 196 -13.02 -6.32 -25.95
N ALA A 197 -12.28 -7.31 -25.44
CA ALA A 197 -12.10 -7.52 -24.01
C ALA A 197 -11.17 -6.44 -23.41
N LYS A 198 -11.45 -6.02 -22.19
CA LYS A 198 -10.54 -5.14 -21.45
C LYS A 198 -9.40 -5.93 -20.80
N SER A 199 -8.23 -5.32 -20.64
CA SER A 199 -6.98 -5.98 -20.17
C SER A 199 -7.14 -6.73 -18.84
N GLY A 200 -7.88 -6.17 -17.89
CA GLY A 200 -8.14 -6.82 -16.60
C GLY A 200 -8.94 -8.12 -16.69
N PHE A 201 -9.67 -8.35 -17.78
CA PHE A 201 -10.40 -9.57 -18.05
C PHE A 201 -9.47 -10.68 -18.61
N ILE A 202 -8.55 -10.31 -19.50
CA ILE A 202 -7.61 -11.26 -20.12
C ILE A 202 -6.66 -11.85 -19.08
N MET A 203 -6.10 -11.02 -18.20
CA MET A 203 -5.17 -11.46 -17.16
C MET A 203 -5.80 -12.50 -16.22
N ARG A 204 -7.06 -12.33 -15.83
CA ARG A 204 -7.76 -13.31 -14.97
C ARG A 204 -8.04 -14.64 -15.66
N SER A 205 -8.26 -14.62 -16.98
CA SER A 205 -8.52 -15.86 -17.74
C SER A 205 -7.23 -16.64 -18.06
N GLU A 206 -6.08 -15.96 -18.17
CA GLU A 206 -4.79 -16.62 -18.46
C GLU A 206 -4.13 -17.22 -17.21
N GLU A 207 -4.22 -16.54 -16.06
CA GLU A 207 -3.68 -17.07 -14.80
C GLU A 207 -4.34 -18.38 -14.39
N HIS A 208 -5.66 -18.51 -14.52
CA HIS A 208 -6.38 -19.75 -14.17
C HIS A 208 -6.20 -20.88 -15.17
N THR A 209 -5.99 -20.60 -16.46
CA THR A 209 -5.71 -21.65 -17.44
C THR A 209 -4.30 -22.25 -17.27
N SER A 210 -3.31 -21.48 -16.84
CA SER A 210 -1.95 -21.98 -16.59
C SER A 210 -1.85 -22.85 -15.32
N GLU A 211 -2.62 -22.54 -14.27
CA GLU A 211 -2.66 -23.35 -13.04
C GLU A 211 -3.37 -24.70 -13.24
N LEU A 212 -4.35 -24.79 -14.14
CA LEU A 212 -5.08 -26.02 -14.44
C LEU A 212 -4.29 -26.96 -15.35
N GLN A 213 -3.52 -26.43 -16.30
CA GLN A 213 -2.63 -27.23 -17.16
C GLN A 213 -1.42 -27.81 -16.42
N SER A 214 -1.07 -27.29 -15.25
CA SER A 214 0.03 -27.81 -14.41
C SER A 214 -0.40 -28.95 -13.46
N ARG A 215 -1.68 -29.37 -13.47
CA ARG A 215 -2.24 -30.42 -12.60
C ARG A 215 -2.66 -31.70 -13.33
N GLU A 216 -2.46 -31.75 -14.63
CA GLU A 216 -2.55 -32.98 -15.44
C GLU A 216 -1.15 -33.58 -15.64
#